data_4c1543eaa82e0fd1503f6594f1f5382a
#
_entry.id   4c1543eaa82e0fd1503f6594f1f5382a
#
_cell.length_a   1.000
_cell.length_b   1.000
_cell.length_c   1.000
_cell.angle_alpha   90.00
_cell.angle_beta   90.00
_cell.angle_gamma   90.00
#
_symmetry.space_group_name_H-M   'P 1'
#
loop_
_entity.id
_entity.type
_entity.pdbx_description
1 polymer ?
#
loop_
_entity_poly.entity_id
_entity_poly.type
_entity_poly.pdbx_seq_one_letter_code
_entity_poly.pdbx_strand_id
1 'polypeptide(L)'
;MRAQHAAAVAERLGRFLRALHAVPRERVASLVEADEPPMADWLAEAAEHYAKARAAIPARHRRAVEAFLEGAPPDGAGELVFSHNDLGIEHVLVHPRSLDVTGVIDWSDAALVDPARDFGLVLRDLGPAALEIALAAYRPGDWASLRERARFYAGAALVEDLAFGLETGRREYVDKSVAALDWLFT
;
A
#
# COMPACT_ATOMS: atom_id res chain seq x y z
N MET A 1 -8.89 -12.44 -7.11
CA MET A 1 -7.72 -13.18 -7.68
C MET A 1 -7.53 -14.48 -6.91
N ARG A 2 -7.09 -15.60 -7.55
CA ARG A 2 -6.81 -16.86 -6.81
C ARG A 2 -5.54 -16.68 -5.98
N ALA A 3 -5.48 -17.30 -4.77
CA ALA A 3 -4.33 -17.16 -3.85
C ALA A 3 -2.96 -17.48 -4.50
N GLN A 4 -2.90 -18.49 -5.36
CA GLN A 4 -1.67 -18.85 -6.09
C GLN A 4 -1.20 -17.74 -7.04
N HIS A 5 -2.13 -17.01 -7.64
CA HIS A 5 -1.82 -15.89 -8.52
C HIS A 5 -1.30 -14.69 -7.72
N ALA A 6 -1.91 -14.39 -6.58
CA ALA A 6 -1.43 -13.35 -5.67
C ALA A 6 0.01 -13.61 -5.21
N ALA A 7 0.33 -14.86 -4.88
CA ALA A 7 1.68 -15.25 -4.46
C ALA A 7 2.74 -15.03 -5.57
N ALA A 8 2.44 -15.43 -6.81
CA ALA A 8 3.36 -15.24 -7.93
C ALA A 8 3.59 -13.76 -8.25
N VAL A 9 2.53 -12.95 -8.24
CA VAL A 9 2.62 -11.49 -8.42
C VAL A 9 3.42 -10.86 -7.29
N ALA A 10 3.13 -11.22 -6.03
CA ALA A 10 3.82 -10.68 -4.86
C ALA A 10 5.33 -10.95 -4.86
N GLU A 11 5.76 -12.16 -5.24
CA GLU A 11 7.19 -12.47 -5.35
C GLU A 11 7.89 -11.59 -6.38
N ARG A 12 7.26 -11.35 -7.53
CA ARG A 12 7.81 -10.49 -8.57
C ARG A 12 7.84 -9.02 -8.16
N LEU A 13 6.78 -8.54 -7.51
CA LEU A 13 6.74 -7.19 -6.94
C LEU A 13 7.83 -7.00 -5.89
N GLY A 14 8.05 -7.97 -4.99
CA GLY A 14 9.13 -7.89 -4.02
C GLY A 14 10.53 -7.78 -4.66
N ARG A 15 10.78 -8.53 -5.74
CA ARG A 15 12.04 -8.41 -6.52
C ARG A 15 12.13 -7.07 -7.26
N PHE A 16 11.02 -6.61 -7.82
CA PHE A 16 10.93 -5.30 -8.49
C PHE A 16 11.22 -4.18 -7.51
N LEU A 17 10.55 -4.15 -6.36
CA LEU A 17 10.76 -3.15 -5.31
C LEU A 17 12.20 -3.17 -4.77
N ARG A 18 12.80 -4.36 -4.63
CA ARG A 18 14.21 -4.46 -4.27
C ARG A 18 15.12 -3.75 -5.26
N ALA A 19 14.86 -3.86 -6.55
CA ALA A 19 15.65 -3.20 -7.58
C ALA A 19 15.36 -1.70 -7.65
N LEU A 20 14.10 -1.30 -7.49
CA LEU A 20 13.65 0.08 -7.50
C LEU A 20 14.23 0.86 -6.31
N HIS A 21 14.04 0.35 -5.10
CA HIS A 21 14.53 0.97 -3.87
C HIS A 21 16.06 0.97 -3.73
N ALA A 22 16.76 0.14 -4.50
CA ALA A 22 18.23 0.15 -4.58
C ALA A 22 18.78 1.21 -5.55
N VAL A 23 17.92 1.96 -6.26
CA VAL A 23 18.37 3.06 -7.12
C VAL A 23 18.98 4.15 -6.23
N PRO A 24 20.25 4.55 -6.47
CA PRO A 24 20.88 5.57 -5.66
C PRO A 24 20.09 6.89 -5.71
N ARG A 25 19.82 7.45 -4.53
CA ARG A 25 19.06 8.69 -4.36
C ARG A 25 19.56 9.83 -5.26
N GLU A 26 20.88 9.94 -5.41
CA GLU A 26 21.52 10.99 -6.21
C GLU A 26 21.15 10.92 -7.70
N ARG A 27 20.77 9.75 -8.18
CA ARG A 27 20.36 9.57 -9.59
C ARG A 27 18.97 10.08 -9.89
N VAL A 28 18.13 10.20 -8.88
CA VAL A 28 16.71 10.55 -9.02
C VAL A 28 16.33 11.87 -8.33
N ALA A 29 17.19 12.41 -7.46
CA ALA A 29 16.90 13.61 -6.66
C ALA A 29 16.58 14.87 -7.49
N SER A 30 16.96 14.92 -8.76
CA SER A 30 16.58 16.02 -9.67
C SER A 30 15.30 15.76 -10.46
N LEU A 31 14.73 14.56 -10.34
CA LEU A 31 13.57 14.10 -11.12
C LEU A 31 12.32 13.98 -10.25
N VAL A 32 12.49 13.68 -8.98
CA VAL A 32 11.40 13.47 -8.02
C VAL A 32 11.66 14.22 -6.72
N GLU A 33 10.60 14.59 -6.05
CA GLU A 33 10.67 15.23 -4.74
C GLU A 33 10.79 14.19 -3.61
N ALA A 34 11.25 14.64 -2.43
CA ALA A 34 11.08 13.88 -1.20
C ALA A 34 9.70 14.23 -0.65
N ASP A 35 8.88 13.21 -0.45
CA ASP A 35 7.53 13.34 0.07
C ASP A 35 7.41 12.52 1.38
N GLU A 36 7.62 13.19 2.49
CA GLU A 36 7.64 12.59 3.82
C GLU A 36 6.80 13.40 4.81
N PRO A 37 5.47 13.46 4.61
CA PRO A 37 4.61 14.05 5.62
C PRO A 37 4.68 13.23 6.91
N PRO A 38 4.55 13.86 8.08
CA PRO A 38 4.44 13.14 9.34
C PRO A 38 3.34 12.07 9.27
N MET A 39 3.59 10.89 9.83
CA MET A 39 2.57 9.82 9.84
C MET A 39 1.26 10.22 10.53
N ALA A 40 1.31 11.20 11.44
CA ALA A 40 0.11 11.76 12.05
C ALA A 40 -0.80 12.47 11.04
N ASP A 41 -0.24 13.06 9.99
CA ASP A 41 -1.03 13.72 8.93
C ASP A 41 -1.79 12.68 8.12
N TRP A 42 -1.19 11.51 7.88
CA TRP A 42 -1.87 10.36 7.26
C TRP A 42 -3.10 9.90 8.06
N LEU A 43 -3.02 9.89 9.40
CA LEU A 43 -4.19 9.55 10.23
C LEU A 43 -5.26 10.64 10.16
N ALA A 44 -4.86 11.91 10.12
CA ALA A 44 -5.81 13.01 10.00
C ALA A 44 -6.57 12.95 8.66
N GLU A 45 -5.86 12.75 7.56
CA GLU A 45 -6.46 12.58 6.23
C GLU A 45 -7.34 11.32 6.15
N ALA A 46 -6.86 10.19 6.68
CA ALA A 46 -7.64 8.97 6.74
C ALA A 46 -8.94 9.14 7.57
N ALA A 47 -8.92 9.94 8.64
CA ALA A 47 -10.13 10.26 9.42
C ALA A 47 -11.15 11.08 8.61
N GLU A 48 -10.68 12.02 7.78
CA GLU A 48 -11.55 12.76 6.85
C GLU A 48 -12.18 11.84 5.80
N HIS A 49 -11.39 10.96 5.21
CA HIS A 49 -11.87 9.95 4.26
C HIS A 49 -12.84 8.96 4.92
N TYR A 50 -12.55 8.54 6.17
CA TYR A 50 -13.46 7.68 6.94
C TYR A 50 -14.81 8.34 7.16
N ALA A 51 -14.84 9.63 7.49
CA ALA A 51 -16.12 10.35 7.70
C ALA A 51 -17.01 10.26 6.46
N LYS A 52 -16.44 10.32 5.26
CA LYS A 52 -17.15 10.19 3.98
C LYS A 52 -17.55 8.73 3.68
N ALA A 53 -16.70 7.78 3.98
CA ALA A 53 -16.84 6.37 3.60
C ALA A 53 -17.52 5.48 4.66
N ARG A 54 -17.73 5.97 5.90
CA ARG A 54 -18.20 5.20 7.07
C ARG A 54 -19.45 4.37 6.82
N ALA A 55 -20.39 4.88 6.05
CA ALA A 55 -21.64 4.19 5.75
C ALA A 55 -21.42 2.91 4.92
N ALA A 56 -20.42 2.88 4.06
CA ALA A 56 -20.07 1.75 3.22
C ALA A 56 -19.23 0.69 3.96
N ILE A 57 -18.61 1.03 5.10
CA ILE A 57 -17.85 0.09 5.92
C ILE A 57 -18.83 -0.78 6.71
N PRO A 58 -18.77 -2.13 6.56
CA PRO A 58 -19.61 -3.04 7.33
C PRO A 58 -19.45 -2.83 8.84
N ALA A 59 -20.57 -2.90 9.59
CA ALA A 59 -20.60 -2.58 11.02
C ALA A 59 -19.55 -3.36 11.85
N ARG A 60 -19.25 -4.62 11.46
CA ARG A 60 -18.27 -5.47 12.14
C ARG A 60 -16.84 -4.91 12.12
N HIS A 61 -16.50 -4.08 11.12
CA HIS A 61 -15.13 -3.52 10.97
C HIS A 61 -15.00 -2.10 11.52
N ARG A 62 -16.12 -1.36 11.71
CA ARG A 62 -16.07 0.07 12.08
C ARG A 62 -15.26 0.34 13.33
N ARG A 63 -15.45 -0.49 14.38
CA ARG A 63 -14.71 -0.32 15.63
C ARG A 63 -13.19 -0.49 15.45
N ALA A 64 -12.76 -1.43 14.61
CA ALA A 64 -11.33 -1.65 14.36
C ALA A 64 -10.73 -0.51 13.52
N VAL A 65 -11.47 0.02 12.55
CA VAL A 65 -11.06 1.20 11.78
C VAL A 65 -10.99 2.43 12.70
N GLU A 66 -12.00 2.67 13.53
CA GLU A 66 -12.03 3.78 14.48
C GLU A 66 -10.83 3.69 15.47
N ALA A 67 -10.54 2.49 15.99
CA ALA A 67 -9.38 2.28 16.84
C ALA A 67 -8.03 2.52 16.13
N PHE A 68 -7.93 2.21 14.85
CA PHE A 68 -6.76 2.54 14.01
C PHE A 68 -6.58 4.05 13.89
N LEU A 69 -7.66 4.78 13.59
CA LEU A 69 -7.63 6.24 13.42
C LEU A 69 -7.33 7.00 14.72
N GLU A 70 -7.73 6.44 15.87
CA GLU A 70 -7.46 6.98 17.21
C GLU A 70 -6.09 6.55 17.76
N GLY A 71 -5.43 5.61 17.10
CA GLY A 71 -4.16 5.04 17.51
C GLY A 71 -2.98 5.98 17.28
N ALA A 72 -1.83 5.62 17.87
CA ALA A 72 -0.57 6.26 17.54
C ALA A 72 0.01 5.62 16.25
N PRO A 73 0.58 6.43 15.34
CA PRO A 73 1.33 5.87 14.21
C PRO A 73 2.55 5.10 14.71
N PRO A 74 3.08 4.15 13.93
CA PRO A 74 4.30 3.44 14.27
C PRO A 74 5.49 4.39 14.39
N ASP A 75 6.45 4.02 15.26
CA ASP A 75 7.68 4.78 15.46
C ASP A 75 8.60 4.69 14.22
N GLY A 76 9.25 5.80 13.93
CA GLY A 76 10.34 5.89 12.96
C GLY A 76 9.88 5.96 11.51
N ALA A 77 10.58 6.80 10.74
CA ALA A 77 10.59 6.75 9.29
C ALA A 77 11.70 5.78 8.85
N GLY A 78 11.47 5.01 7.80
CA GLY A 78 12.53 4.28 7.12
C GLY A 78 13.50 5.25 6.43
N GLU A 79 14.65 4.75 5.98
CA GLU A 79 15.45 5.51 5.01
C GLU A 79 14.63 5.74 3.74
N LEU A 80 14.56 6.99 3.27
CA LEU A 80 13.82 7.32 2.06
C LEU A 80 14.47 6.67 0.84
N VAL A 81 13.66 5.98 0.06
CA VAL A 81 14.08 5.31 -1.17
C VAL A 81 13.24 5.80 -2.35
N PHE A 82 13.75 5.62 -3.55
CA PHE A 82 12.97 5.88 -4.75
C PHE A 82 11.87 4.83 -4.89
N SER A 83 10.64 5.25 -4.71
CA SER A 83 9.43 4.42 -4.68
C SER A 83 8.47 4.79 -5.80
N HIS A 84 7.61 3.85 -6.15
CA HIS A 84 6.47 4.13 -7.03
C HIS A 84 5.45 5.02 -6.35
N ASN A 85 5.26 4.81 -5.04
CA ASN A 85 4.41 5.61 -4.16
C ASN A 85 2.89 5.49 -4.39
N ASP A 86 2.48 4.92 -5.53
CA ASP A 86 1.08 4.55 -5.86
C ASP A 86 1.04 3.16 -6.53
N LEU A 87 1.67 2.14 -5.90
CA LEU A 87 1.77 0.78 -6.43
C LEU A 87 0.50 -0.04 -6.16
N GLY A 88 -0.68 0.51 -6.49
CA GLY A 88 -1.93 -0.24 -6.49
C GLY A 88 -1.95 -1.34 -7.54
N ILE A 89 -2.79 -2.37 -7.33
CA ILE A 89 -2.88 -3.51 -8.26
C ILE A 89 -3.34 -3.10 -9.66
N GLU A 90 -4.03 -2.00 -9.81
CA GLU A 90 -4.45 -1.37 -11.05
C GLU A 90 -3.27 -0.89 -11.90
N HIS A 91 -2.12 -0.59 -11.27
CA HIS A 91 -0.90 -0.14 -11.95
C HIS A 91 0.07 -1.29 -12.28
N VAL A 92 -0.30 -2.53 -11.97
CA VAL A 92 0.51 -3.73 -12.22
C VAL A 92 -0.01 -4.49 -13.43
N LEU A 93 0.72 -4.46 -14.52
CA LEU A 93 0.41 -5.22 -15.74
C LEU A 93 0.90 -6.66 -15.61
N VAL A 94 0.01 -7.61 -15.88
CA VAL A 94 0.32 -9.03 -15.84
C VAL A 94 -0.01 -9.72 -17.15
N HIS A 95 0.81 -10.68 -17.54
CA HIS A 95 0.50 -11.51 -18.70
C HIS A 95 -0.69 -12.44 -18.38
N PRO A 96 -1.74 -12.48 -19.22
CA PRO A 96 -3.02 -13.10 -18.86
C PRO A 96 -2.96 -14.62 -18.65
N ARG A 97 -1.95 -15.30 -19.18
CA ARG A 97 -1.79 -16.76 -19.06
C ARG A 97 -0.75 -17.16 -18.01
N SER A 98 0.43 -16.51 -18.02
CA SER A 98 1.54 -16.87 -17.11
C SER A 98 1.47 -16.13 -15.78
N LEU A 99 0.69 -15.02 -15.71
CA LEU A 99 0.62 -14.10 -14.57
C LEU A 99 1.97 -13.46 -14.20
N ASP A 100 2.89 -13.47 -15.16
CA ASP A 100 4.11 -12.70 -15.02
C ASP A 100 3.81 -11.21 -14.99
N VAL A 101 4.40 -10.49 -14.06
CA VAL A 101 4.40 -9.03 -14.07
C VAL A 101 5.22 -8.58 -15.28
N THR A 102 4.55 -7.88 -16.20
CA THR A 102 5.14 -7.42 -17.47
C THR A 102 5.42 -5.94 -17.48
N GLY A 103 4.88 -5.19 -16.54
CA GLY A 103 5.12 -3.76 -16.38
C GLY A 103 4.46 -3.20 -15.13
N VAL A 104 4.95 -2.03 -14.74
CA VAL A 104 4.35 -1.15 -13.75
C VAL A 104 4.16 0.19 -14.43
N ILE A 105 2.97 0.78 -14.31
CA ILE A 105 2.55 2.01 -14.98
C ILE A 105 2.12 3.05 -13.97
N ASP A 106 1.90 4.27 -14.43
CA ASP A 106 1.45 5.41 -13.63
C ASP A 106 2.47 5.84 -12.56
N TRP A 107 3.55 6.43 -13.02
CA TRP A 107 4.68 6.89 -12.21
C TRP A 107 4.56 8.36 -11.79
N SER A 108 3.37 8.96 -11.91
CA SER A 108 3.16 10.39 -11.61
C SER A 108 3.46 10.73 -10.15
N ASP A 109 3.23 9.79 -9.24
CA ASP A 109 3.42 9.96 -7.80
C ASP A 109 4.78 9.44 -7.29
N ALA A 110 5.66 9.03 -8.21
CA ALA A 110 6.97 8.51 -7.84
C ALA A 110 7.79 9.55 -7.08
N ALA A 111 8.31 9.17 -5.92
CA ALA A 111 8.97 10.08 -4.99
C ALA A 111 10.05 9.36 -4.16
N LEU A 112 10.82 10.13 -3.40
CA LEU A 112 11.67 9.61 -2.34
C LEU A 112 10.84 9.52 -1.04
N VAL A 113 10.45 8.31 -0.66
CA VAL A 113 9.54 8.05 0.47
C VAL A 113 9.97 6.82 1.27
N ASP A 114 9.27 6.57 2.38
CA ASP A 114 9.40 5.32 3.14
C ASP A 114 9.04 4.11 2.25
N PRO A 115 9.93 3.12 2.09
CA PRO A 115 9.65 1.91 1.31
C PRO A 115 8.39 1.16 1.77
N ALA A 116 7.95 1.36 3.00
CA ALA A 116 6.75 0.76 3.55
C ALA A 116 5.47 1.21 2.83
N ARG A 117 5.47 2.34 2.13
CA ARG A 117 4.31 2.82 1.35
C ARG A 117 3.96 1.85 0.22
N ASP A 118 4.94 1.44 -0.60
CA ASP A 118 4.73 0.47 -1.67
C ASP A 118 4.26 -0.90 -1.12
N PHE A 119 4.84 -1.35 0.01
CA PHE A 119 4.41 -2.59 0.68
C PHE A 119 3.03 -2.48 1.32
N GLY A 120 2.62 -1.29 1.74
CA GLY A 120 1.26 -1.02 2.21
C GLY A 120 0.23 -1.32 1.12
N LEU A 121 0.48 -0.88 -0.11
CA LEU A 121 -0.40 -1.15 -1.24
C LEU A 121 -0.40 -2.63 -1.64
N VAL A 122 0.74 -3.31 -1.58
CA VAL A 122 0.80 -4.77 -1.75
C VAL A 122 -0.05 -5.50 -0.70
N LEU A 123 0.02 -5.08 0.58
CA LEU A 123 -0.79 -5.65 1.66
C LEU A 123 -2.27 -5.37 1.45
N ARG A 124 -2.63 -4.11 1.13
CA ARG A 124 -4.02 -3.70 0.90
C ARG A 124 -4.69 -4.54 -0.18
N ASP A 125 -4.00 -4.73 -1.32
CA ASP A 125 -4.61 -5.32 -2.51
C ASP A 125 -4.46 -6.83 -2.61
N LEU A 126 -3.38 -7.40 -2.06
CA LEU A 126 -3.06 -8.83 -2.19
C LEU A 126 -3.14 -9.61 -0.88
N GLY A 127 -3.27 -8.92 0.25
CA GLY A 127 -3.41 -9.51 1.57
C GLY A 127 -2.10 -9.90 2.26
N PRO A 128 -2.19 -10.37 3.54
CA PRO A 128 -1.02 -10.56 4.39
C PRO A 128 -0.06 -11.65 3.90
N ALA A 129 -0.58 -12.74 3.33
CA ALA A 129 0.29 -13.80 2.77
C ALA A 129 1.13 -13.29 1.59
N ALA A 130 0.57 -12.42 0.76
CA ALA A 130 1.28 -11.79 -0.35
C ALA A 130 2.35 -10.81 0.15
N LEU A 131 2.06 -10.02 1.19
CA LEU A 131 3.05 -9.16 1.83
C LEU A 131 4.27 -9.97 2.29
N GLU A 132 4.07 -11.09 3.00
CA GLU A 132 5.18 -11.92 3.49
C GLU A 132 6.04 -12.46 2.34
N ILE A 133 5.42 -12.87 1.23
CA ILE A 133 6.12 -13.34 0.03
C ILE A 133 6.92 -12.19 -0.62
N ALA A 134 6.33 -11.00 -0.74
CA ALA A 134 7.00 -9.83 -1.30
C ALA A 134 8.19 -9.41 -0.42
N LEU A 135 8.03 -9.36 0.89
CA LEU A 135 9.11 -9.06 1.84
C LEU A 135 10.24 -10.10 1.77
N ALA A 136 9.90 -11.40 1.65
CA ALA A 136 10.90 -12.45 1.49
C ALA A 136 11.74 -12.28 0.22
N ALA A 137 11.12 -11.82 -0.88
CA ALA A 137 11.81 -11.53 -2.13
C ALA A 137 12.61 -10.21 -2.08
N TYR A 138 12.12 -9.22 -1.36
CA TYR A 138 12.76 -7.92 -1.13
C TYR A 138 13.99 -8.02 -0.22
N ARG A 139 13.94 -8.84 0.85
CA ARG A 139 14.98 -9.06 1.86
C ARG A 139 15.38 -7.78 2.61
N PRO A 140 14.47 -7.17 3.36
CA PRO A 140 14.78 -5.99 4.17
C PRO A 140 15.74 -6.35 5.32
N GLY A 141 16.46 -5.34 5.84
CA GLY A 141 17.27 -5.49 7.05
C GLY A 141 16.41 -5.61 8.31
N ASP A 142 15.38 -4.75 8.43
CA ASP A 142 14.42 -4.76 9.53
C ASP A 142 13.02 -5.11 9.03
N TRP A 143 12.68 -6.37 9.16
CA TRP A 143 11.40 -6.93 8.73
C TRP A 143 10.22 -6.47 9.59
N ALA A 144 10.46 -6.34 10.91
CA ALA A 144 9.39 -6.05 11.85
C ALA A 144 8.90 -4.61 11.66
N SER A 145 9.80 -3.66 11.67
CA SER A 145 9.50 -2.24 11.49
C SER A 145 8.90 -1.95 10.11
N LEU A 146 9.46 -2.54 9.02
CA LEU A 146 8.90 -2.36 7.68
C LEU A 146 7.47 -2.91 7.57
N ARG A 147 7.20 -4.10 8.17
CA ARG A 147 5.87 -4.70 8.18
C ARG A 147 4.86 -3.84 8.95
N GLU A 148 5.26 -3.31 10.08
CA GLU A 148 4.41 -2.46 10.94
C GLU A 148 4.00 -1.19 10.20
N ARG A 149 4.96 -0.48 9.60
CA ARG A 149 4.68 0.71 8.80
C ARG A 149 3.87 0.40 7.54
N ALA A 150 4.13 -0.74 6.86
CA ALA A 150 3.32 -1.17 5.72
C ALA A 150 1.85 -1.41 6.12
N ARG A 151 1.59 -1.99 7.31
CA ARG A 151 0.20 -2.14 7.81
C ARG A 151 -0.45 -0.78 8.08
N PHE A 152 0.30 0.16 8.61
CA PHE A 152 -0.17 1.52 8.83
C PHE A 152 -0.59 2.20 7.51
N TYR A 153 0.30 2.23 6.51
CA TYR A 153 0.00 2.81 5.20
C TYR A 153 -1.13 2.07 4.48
N ALA A 154 -1.20 0.74 4.60
CA ALA A 154 -2.31 -0.03 4.05
C ALA A 154 -3.67 0.37 4.64
N GLY A 155 -3.72 0.63 5.94
CA GLY A 155 -4.93 1.07 6.63
C GLY A 155 -5.40 2.45 6.17
N ALA A 156 -4.48 3.41 6.06
CA ALA A 156 -4.78 4.76 5.57
C ALA A 156 -5.23 4.73 4.11
N ALA A 157 -4.47 4.08 3.23
CA ALA A 157 -4.78 3.98 1.80
C ALA A 157 -6.08 3.21 1.52
N LEU A 158 -6.48 2.24 2.38
CA LEU A 158 -7.77 1.57 2.24
C LEU A 158 -8.93 2.55 2.37
N VAL A 159 -8.87 3.42 3.39
CA VAL A 159 -9.97 4.36 3.68
C VAL A 159 -10.04 5.45 2.61
N GLU A 160 -8.89 5.92 2.13
CA GLU A 160 -8.76 6.84 1.02
C GLU A 160 -9.38 6.28 -0.27
N ASP A 161 -8.95 5.09 -0.71
CA ASP A 161 -9.48 4.42 -1.90
C ASP A 161 -10.99 4.16 -1.82
N LEU A 162 -11.47 3.78 -0.64
CA LEU A 162 -12.92 3.58 -0.44
C LEU A 162 -13.68 4.89 -0.64
N ALA A 163 -13.19 6.00 -0.06
CA ALA A 163 -13.81 7.31 -0.23
C ALA A 163 -13.76 7.75 -1.70
N PHE A 164 -12.60 7.62 -2.35
CA PHE A 164 -12.43 7.93 -3.76
C PHE A 164 -13.38 7.13 -4.67
N GLY A 165 -13.48 5.82 -4.44
CA GLY A 165 -14.38 4.95 -5.20
C GLY A 165 -15.86 5.34 -5.06
N LEU A 166 -16.27 5.76 -3.84
CA LEU A 166 -17.64 6.24 -3.58
C LEU A 166 -17.91 7.60 -4.24
N GLU A 167 -16.97 8.53 -4.14
CA GLU A 167 -17.10 9.88 -4.70
C GLU A 167 -17.15 9.87 -6.24
N THR A 168 -16.32 9.01 -6.86
CA THR A 168 -16.18 8.94 -8.32
C THR A 168 -17.07 7.88 -8.99
N GLY A 169 -17.72 7.01 -8.21
CA GLY A 169 -18.53 5.90 -8.71
C GLY A 169 -17.69 4.74 -9.25
N ARG A 170 -16.40 4.69 -8.97
CA ARG A 170 -15.47 3.65 -9.43
C ARG A 170 -15.54 2.43 -8.51
N ARG A 171 -16.36 1.47 -8.91
CA ARG A 171 -16.66 0.27 -8.11
C ARG A 171 -15.44 -0.59 -7.80
N GLU A 172 -14.47 -0.63 -8.68
CA GLU A 172 -13.22 -1.39 -8.48
C GLU A 172 -12.47 -0.96 -7.21
N TYR A 173 -12.46 0.34 -6.88
CA TYR A 173 -11.86 0.86 -5.64
C TYR A 173 -12.70 0.51 -4.42
N VAL A 174 -14.03 0.59 -4.54
CA VAL A 174 -14.93 0.18 -3.46
C VAL A 174 -14.78 -1.30 -3.15
N ASP A 175 -14.83 -2.15 -4.19
CA ASP A 175 -14.82 -3.61 -4.04
C ASP A 175 -13.48 -4.10 -3.45
N LYS A 176 -12.32 -3.56 -3.91
CA LYS A 176 -11.01 -3.93 -3.35
C LYS A 176 -10.84 -3.48 -1.91
N SER A 177 -11.28 -2.24 -1.57
CA SER A 177 -11.19 -1.71 -0.21
C SER A 177 -12.07 -2.47 0.77
N VAL A 178 -13.32 -2.79 0.39
CA VAL A 178 -14.22 -3.58 1.23
C VAL A 178 -13.67 -4.98 1.47
N ALA A 179 -13.06 -5.61 0.46
CA ALA A 179 -12.40 -6.91 0.63
C ALA A 179 -11.20 -6.81 1.60
N ALA A 180 -10.42 -5.73 1.54
CA ALA A 180 -9.25 -5.53 2.38
C ALA A 180 -9.57 -5.34 3.87
N LEU A 181 -10.79 -4.90 4.20
CA LEU A 181 -11.24 -4.81 5.60
C LEU A 181 -11.11 -6.14 6.36
N ASP A 182 -11.32 -7.27 5.67
CA ASP A 182 -11.31 -8.60 6.29
C ASP A 182 -9.92 -9.05 6.77
N TRP A 183 -8.83 -8.41 6.33
CA TRP A 183 -7.47 -8.74 6.82
C TRP A 183 -6.72 -7.58 7.44
N LEU A 184 -7.20 -6.36 7.26
CA LEU A 184 -6.57 -5.19 7.90
C LEU A 184 -7.25 -4.85 9.23
N PHE A 185 -8.57 -5.04 9.34
CA PHE A 185 -9.40 -4.57 10.44
C PHE A 185 -10.29 -5.69 11.02
N THR A 186 -9.64 -6.72 11.55
CA THR A 186 -10.32 -7.86 12.22
C THR A 186 -10.23 -7.76 13.73
#